data_79010470a4ca4b8dea2c9748c469b525
#
_entry.id   79010470a4ca4b8dea2c9748c469b525
#
_cell.length_a   1.000
_cell.length_b   1.000
_cell.length_c   1.000
_cell.angle_alpha   90.00
_cell.angle_beta   90.00
_cell.angle_gamma   90.00
#
_symmetry.space_group_name_H-M   'P 1'
#
loop_
_entity.id
_entity.type
_entity.pdbx_description
1 polymer ?
#
loop_
_entity_poly.entity_id
_entity_poly.type
_entity_poly.pdbx_seq_one_letter_code
_entity_poly.pdbx_strand_id
1 'polypeptide(L)'
;MTLVTIDSALAKARFLKEAFTLKHSLVGHPLFTLPRLVELAKSMPGDRIEYNSGKLAVAVKLEDVPRIDKTPEEVIRSIEVDNAWMVLKRVESHPAYRSILETFVREANLAAGRDAGEFEDVQGFIFISSANATTPFHIDAEENILIQLHGDKLVRTFDNGDRALVAEEEMELSPSKHRYLGYEDWFESRATLHSLKPGDALHMPYMVPHWVSTGSSYSISM
;
A
#
# COMPACT_ATOMS: atom_id res chain seq x y z
N MET A 1 -16.03 7.73 16.65
CA MET A 1 -16.47 7.02 15.43
C MET A 1 -15.45 5.92 15.17
N THR A 2 -15.90 4.68 14.98
CA THR A 2 -14.99 3.55 14.74
C THR A 2 -14.47 3.62 13.30
N LEU A 3 -13.15 3.53 13.13
CA LEU A 3 -12.52 3.57 11.81
C LEU A 3 -12.51 2.20 11.11
N VAL A 4 -12.43 1.12 11.88
CA VAL A 4 -12.27 -0.26 11.38
C VAL A 4 -13.53 -1.06 11.65
N THR A 5 -13.99 -1.80 10.64
CA THR A 5 -15.02 -2.83 10.78
C THR A 5 -14.47 -4.15 10.27
N ILE A 6 -14.38 -5.12 11.17
CA ILE A 6 -13.79 -6.43 10.91
C ILE A 6 -14.54 -7.49 11.69
N ASP A 7 -14.70 -8.66 11.09
CA ASP A 7 -15.16 -9.83 11.80
C ASP A 7 -14.07 -10.31 12.78
N SER A 8 -14.37 -10.27 14.09
CA SER A 8 -13.39 -10.60 15.13
C SER A 8 -12.94 -12.05 15.10
N ALA A 9 -13.77 -13.00 14.65
CA ALA A 9 -13.39 -14.39 14.52
C ALA A 9 -12.41 -14.57 13.36
N LEU A 10 -12.69 -13.90 12.23
CA LEU A 10 -11.79 -13.86 11.06
C LEU A 10 -10.45 -13.22 11.43
N ALA A 11 -10.48 -12.06 12.11
CA ALA A 11 -9.27 -11.36 12.53
C ALA A 11 -8.41 -12.26 13.44
N LYS A 12 -8.98 -12.83 14.49
CA LYS A 12 -8.25 -13.74 15.41
C LYS A 12 -7.64 -14.95 14.71
N ALA A 13 -8.31 -15.47 13.68
CA ALA A 13 -7.85 -16.65 12.97
C ALA A 13 -6.67 -16.32 12.00
N ARG A 14 -6.75 -15.18 11.33
CA ARG A 14 -5.87 -14.87 10.17
C ARG A 14 -4.84 -13.78 10.39
N PHE A 15 -5.01 -12.91 11.40
CA PHE A 15 -4.08 -11.81 11.65
C PHE A 15 -2.65 -12.35 11.82
N LEU A 16 -1.67 -11.73 11.18
CA LEU A 16 -0.26 -12.14 11.07
C LEU A 16 0.00 -13.47 10.32
N LYS A 17 -1.01 -14.13 9.79
CA LYS A 17 -0.87 -15.45 9.15
C LYS A 17 -1.23 -15.44 7.67
N GLU A 18 -2.33 -14.79 7.35
CA GLU A 18 -2.89 -14.80 6.00
C GLU A 18 -3.37 -13.40 5.61
N ALA A 19 -3.36 -13.11 4.30
CA ALA A 19 -3.99 -11.91 3.78
C ALA A 19 -5.51 -12.04 3.87
N PHE A 20 -6.18 -10.96 4.31
CA PHE A 20 -7.64 -10.89 4.35
C PHE A 20 -8.14 -9.45 4.27
N THR A 21 -9.36 -9.27 3.80
CA THR A 21 -9.99 -7.95 3.68
C THR A 21 -10.77 -7.57 4.92
N LEU A 22 -10.81 -6.28 5.21
CA LEU A 22 -11.60 -5.63 6.25
C LEU A 22 -12.22 -4.35 5.69
N LYS A 23 -13.11 -3.70 6.45
CA LYS A 23 -13.77 -2.45 6.06
C LYS A 23 -13.28 -1.28 6.91
N HIS A 24 -13.38 -0.08 6.34
CA HIS A 24 -13.06 1.16 7.05
C HIS A 24 -14.03 2.31 6.71
N SER A 25 -14.06 3.35 7.55
CA SER A 25 -14.94 4.52 7.43
C SER A 25 -14.23 5.80 6.96
N LEU A 26 -13.04 5.69 6.36
CA LEU A 26 -12.23 6.85 5.93
C LEU A 26 -12.56 7.37 4.53
N VAL A 27 -13.53 6.79 3.82
CA VAL A 27 -13.94 7.27 2.49
C VAL A 27 -14.46 8.71 2.59
N GLY A 28 -13.95 9.58 1.72
CA GLY A 28 -14.31 11.01 1.72
C GLY A 28 -13.71 11.83 2.88
N HIS A 29 -12.81 11.25 3.68
CA HIS A 29 -12.18 12.00 4.77
C HIS A 29 -11.33 13.15 4.23
N PRO A 30 -11.45 14.39 4.79
CA PRO A 30 -10.83 15.61 4.24
C PRO A 30 -9.31 15.56 4.07
N LEU A 31 -8.60 14.78 4.87
CA LEU A 31 -7.14 14.63 4.77
C LEU A 31 -6.67 13.90 3.49
N PHE A 32 -7.55 13.18 2.80
CA PHE A 32 -7.22 12.39 1.61
C PHE A 32 -7.78 12.98 0.30
N THR A 33 -8.13 14.25 0.30
CA THR A 33 -8.46 14.99 -0.94
C THR A 33 -7.19 15.42 -1.67
N LEU A 34 -7.19 15.45 -3.00
CA LEU A 34 -6.02 15.88 -3.78
C LEU A 34 -5.47 17.25 -3.35
N PRO A 35 -6.31 18.31 -3.12
CA PRO A 35 -5.80 19.58 -2.61
C PRO A 35 -5.07 19.44 -1.26
N ARG A 36 -5.58 18.62 -0.35
CA ARG A 36 -4.95 18.40 0.95
C ARG A 36 -3.64 17.64 0.84
N LEU A 37 -3.56 16.68 -0.07
CA LEU A 37 -2.33 15.92 -0.35
C LEU A 37 -1.26 16.80 -1.02
N VAL A 38 -1.64 17.78 -1.84
CA VAL A 38 -0.72 18.82 -2.35
C VAL A 38 -0.11 19.61 -1.20
N GLU A 39 -0.91 20.06 -0.24
CA GLU A 39 -0.40 20.80 0.92
C GLU A 39 0.49 19.93 1.83
N LEU A 40 0.15 18.65 1.97
CA LEU A 40 1.01 17.70 2.68
C LEU A 40 2.36 17.57 1.97
N ALA A 41 2.37 17.31 0.67
CA ALA A 41 3.61 17.14 -0.12
C ALA A 41 4.53 18.37 -0.01
N LYS A 42 3.98 19.59 -0.06
CA LYS A 42 4.75 20.83 0.13
C LYS A 42 5.45 20.92 1.48
N SER A 43 4.88 20.32 2.51
CA SER A 43 5.42 20.37 3.88
C SER A 43 6.39 19.25 4.20
N MET A 44 6.53 18.26 3.31
CA MET A 44 7.36 17.08 3.54
C MET A 44 8.80 17.28 3.03
N PRO A 45 9.79 16.69 3.69
CA PRO A 45 11.13 16.56 3.14
C PRO A 45 11.13 15.79 1.81
N GLY A 46 11.94 16.22 0.85
CA GLY A 46 11.97 15.63 -0.50
C GLY A 46 12.36 14.14 -0.53
N ASP A 47 13.17 13.67 0.41
CA ASP A 47 13.55 12.26 0.58
C ASP A 47 12.41 11.36 1.07
N ARG A 48 11.29 11.96 1.49
CA ARG A 48 10.06 11.25 1.86
C ARG A 48 9.00 11.22 0.75
N ILE A 49 9.32 11.76 -0.41
CA ILE A 49 8.43 11.76 -1.57
C ILE A 49 9.12 11.02 -2.71
N GLU A 50 8.50 9.92 -3.14
CA GLU A 50 8.95 9.18 -4.31
C GLU A 50 7.85 9.17 -5.37
N TYR A 51 8.22 9.41 -6.63
CA TYR A 51 7.28 9.38 -7.75
C TYR A 51 7.99 9.07 -9.07
N ASN A 52 7.27 8.38 -9.93
CA ASN A 52 7.76 7.93 -11.22
C ASN A 52 6.60 7.62 -12.18
N SER A 53 6.93 7.09 -13.36
CA SER A 53 5.91 6.59 -14.28
C SER A 53 5.08 5.48 -13.63
N GLY A 54 3.75 5.57 -13.77
CA GLY A 54 2.81 4.55 -13.31
C GLY A 54 2.63 3.39 -14.30
N LYS A 55 3.06 3.53 -15.55
CA LYS A 55 2.98 2.47 -16.56
C LYS A 55 4.23 1.59 -16.52
N LEU A 56 4.27 0.72 -15.54
CA LEU A 56 5.37 -0.22 -15.37
C LEU A 56 4.94 -1.64 -15.71
N ALA A 57 5.90 -2.46 -16.18
CA ALA A 57 5.72 -3.89 -16.22
C ALA A 57 5.70 -4.46 -14.79
N VAL A 58 5.06 -5.62 -14.60
CA VAL A 58 5.07 -6.30 -13.29
C VAL A 58 6.49 -6.68 -12.88
N ALA A 59 7.32 -7.09 -13.86
CA ALA A 59 8.75 -7.28 -13.70
C ALA A 59 9.50 -6.09 -14.31
N VAL A 60 10.05 -5.22 -13.48
CA VAL A 60 10.89 -4.10 -13.90
C VAL A 60 12.04 -3.95 -12.90
N LYS A 61 13.22 -3.58 -13.37
CA LYS A 61 14.31 -3.23 -12.46
C LYS A 61 14.13 -1.79 -12.00
N LEU A 62 14.48 -1.51 -10.75
CA LEU A 62 14.30 -0.17 -10.16
C LEU A 62 15.05 0.91 -10.96
N GLU A 63 16.22 0.57 -11.50
CA GLU A 63 17.05 1.45 -12.33
C GLU A 63 16.42 1.81 -13.69
N ASP A 64 15.50 0.97 -14.19
CA ASP A 64 14.81 1.13 -15.47
C ASP A 64 13.47 1.89 -15.33
N VAL A 65 13.08 2.28 -14.10
CA VAL A 65 11.83 2.99 -13.87
C VAL A 65 11.94 4.43 -14.39
N PRO A 66 11.08 4.84 -15.37
CA PRO A 66 11.14 6.17 -15.95
C PRO A 66 10.78 7.25 -14.93
N ARG A 67 11.61 8.29 -14.84
CA ARG A 67 11.36 9.46 -14.00
C ARG A 67 10.37 10.41 -14.67
N ILE A 68 9.66 11.18 -13.86
CA ILE A 68 8.77 12.26 -14.31
C ILE A 68 9.44 13.59 -14.03
N ASP A 69 9.53 14.45 -15.05
CA ASP A 69 10.06 15.83 -14.93
C ASP A 69 8.94 16.80 -14.52
N LYS A 70 8.46 16.65 -13.28
CA LYS A 70 7.44 17.48 -12.63
C LYS A 70 7.74 17.57 -11.15
N THR A 71 7.26 18.63 -10.51
CA THR A 71 7.27 18.70 -9.04
C THR A 71 6.23 17.76 -8.43
N PRO A 72 6.38 17.35 -7.17
CA PRO A 72 5.41 16.50 -6.49
C PRO A 72 3.97 17.05 -6.54
N GLU A 73 3.83 18.37 -6.37
CA GLU A 73 2.52 19.04 -6.41
C GLU A 73 1.89 19.00 -7.79
N GLU A 74 2.70 19.14 -8.85
CA GLU A 74 2.23 19.03 -10.23
C GLU A 74 1.75 17.61 -10.53
N VAL A 75 2.50 16.59 -10.09
CA VAL A 75 2.10 15.18 -10.22
C VAL A 75 0.75 14.94 -9.55
N ILE A 76 0.56 15.41 -8.31
CA ILE A 76 -0.72 15.22 -7.61
C ILE A 76 -1.87 15.92 -8.34
N ARG A 77 -1.66 17.17 -8.81
CA ARG A 77 -2.70 17.93 -9.52
C ARG A 77 -3.09 17.33 -10.86
N SER A 78 -2.17 16.65 -11.52
CA SER A 78 -2.39 16.06 -12.85
C SER A 78 -2.57 14.55 -12.82
N ILE A 79 -2.76 13.94 -11.63
CA ILE A 79 -2.82 12.49 -11.46
C ILE A 79 -3.91 11.80 -12.28
N GLU A 80 -5.00 12.49 -12.59
CA GLU A 80 -6.11 11.97 -13.40
C GLU A 80 -5.74 11.77 -14.88
N VAL A 81 -4.79 12.57 -15.39
CA VAL A 81 -4.41 12.60 -16.80
C VAL A 81 -2.98 12.13 -17.05
N ASP A 82 -2.14 12.17 -16.06
CA ASP A 82 -0.77 11.66 -16.13
C ASP A 82 -0.75 10.13 -15.96
N ASN A 83 0.36 9.54 -16.37
CA ASN A 83 0.65 8.14 -16.05
C ASN A 83 1.68 8.12 -14.92
N ALA A 84 1.25 8.50 -13.73
CA ALA A 84 2.12 8.65 -12.57
C ALA A 84 1.78 7.68 -11.45
N TRP A 85 2.80 7.34 -10.68
CA TRP A 85 2.72 6.67 -9.39
C TRP A 85 3.53 7.49 -8.38
N MET A 86 2.98 7.73 -7.22
CA MET A 86 3.61 8.50 -6.15
C MET A 86 3.35 7.87 -4.79
N VAL A 87 4.33 7.97 -3.90
CA VAL A 87 4.17 7.66 -2.48
C VAL A 87 4.70 8.81 -1.61
N LEU A 88 3.88 9.22 -0.65
CA LEU A 88 4.25 10.11 0.46
C LEU A 88 4.56 9.22 1.67
N LYS A 89 5.83 9.20 2.09
CA LYS A 89 6.34 8.29 3.13
C LYS A 89 6.36 8.96 4.50
N ARG A 90 6.14 8.18 5.55
CA ARG A 90 6.20 8.63 6.95
C ARG A 90 5.27 9.78 7.27
N VAL A 91 4.02 9.68 6.81
CA VAL A 91 3.01 10.71 7.03
C VAL A 91 2.58 10.82 8.50
N GLU A 92 2.89 9.84 9.34
CA GLU A 92 2.76 9.90 10.81
C GLU A 92 3.59 11.02 11.46
N SER A 93 4.56 11.57 10.76
CA SER A 93 5.26 12.79 11.22
C SER A 93 4.34 14.01 11.30
N HIS A 94 3.22 13.99 10.56
CA HIS A 94 2.20 15.03 10.62
C HIS A 94 1.08 14.61 11.61
N PRO A 95 0.77 15.41 12.66
CA PRO A 95 -0.11 15.01 13.77
C PRO A 95 -1.49 14.52 13.36
N ALA A 96 -2.10 15.12 12.31
CA ALA A 96 -3.44 14.72 11.86
C ALA A 96 -3.47 13.31 11.25
N TYR A 97 -2.44 12.91 10.48
CA TYR A 97 -2.32 11.56 9.93
C TYR A 97 -1.92 10.56 11.00
N ARG A 98 -1.02 10.93 11.92
CA ARG A 98 -0.67 10.11 13.08
C ARG A 98 -1.90 9.68 13.86
N SER A 99 -2.79 10.60 14.18
CA SER A 99 -4.01 10.30 14.94
C SER A 99 -4.91 9.26 14.24
N ILE A 100 -5.01 9.31 12.91
CA ILE A 100 -5.75 8.32 12.12
C ILE A 100 -5.05 6.96 12.19
N LEU A 101 -3.75 6.92 11.93
CA LEU A 101 -2.96 5.69 11.91
C LEU A 101 -3.00 4.96 13.27
N GLU A 102 -2.71 5.68 14.35
CA GLU A 102 -2.74 5.12 15.71
C GLU A 102 -4.14 4.59 16.08
N THR A 103 -5.20 5.32 15.69
CA THR A 103 -6.57 4.88 15.93
C THR A 103 -6.88 3.63 15.13
N PHE A 104 -6.53 3.60 13.85
CA PHE A 104 -6.78 2.47 12.96
C PHE A 104 -6.08 1.21 13.44
N VAL A 105 -4.79 1.30 13.73
CA VAL A 105 -3.97 0.17 14.20
C VAL A 105 -4.48 -0.36 15.54
N ARG A 106 -4.80 0.53 16.48
CA ARG A 106 -5.38 0.14 17.77
C ARG A 106 -6.70 -0.62 17.60
N GLU A 107 -7.60 -0.13 16.75
CA GLU A 107 -8.90 -0.79 16.52
C GLU A 107 -8.74 -2.15 15.82
N ALA A 108 -7.81 -2.26 14.85
CA ALA A 108 -7.51 -3.52 14.18
C ALA A 108 -6.95 -4.56 15.16
N ASN A 109 -6.03 -4.15 16.05
CA ASN A 109 -5.48 -5.01 17.09
C ASN A 109 -6.54 -5.53 18.07
N LEU A 110 -7.36 -4.63 18.59
CA LEU A 110 -8.43 -5.00 19.51
C LEU A 110 -9.40 -6.00 18.87
N ALA A 111 -9.74 -5.82 17.60
CA ALA A 111 -10.59 -6.75 16.85
C ALA A 111 -9.92 -8.12 16.67
N ALA A 112 -8.60 -8.15 16.50
CA ALA A 112 -7.81 -9.39 16.44
C ALA A 112 -7.61 -10.06 17.81
N GLY A 113 -8.08 -9.42 18.89
CA GLY A 113 -7.91 -9.92 20.27
C GLY A 113 -6.49 -9.75 20.80
N ARG A 114 -5.74 -8.78 20.26
CA ARG A 114 -4.39 -8.43 20.66
C ARG A 114 -4.40 -7.21 21.57
N ASP A 115 -3.31 -6.99 22.30
CA ASP A 115 -3.15 -5.79 23.10
C ASP A 115 -2.98 -4.56 22.20
N ALA A 116 -3.60 -3.45 22.55
CA ALA A 116 -3.57 -2.21 21.77
C ALA A 116 -2.16 -1.59 21.63
N GLY A 117 -1.19 -2.03 22.43
CA GLY A 117 0.20 -1.58 22.43
C GLY A 117 1.20 -2.51 21.71
N GLU A 118 0.74 -3.56 21.04
CA GLU A 118 1.64 -4.55 20.43
C GLU A 118 2.29 -4.12 19.11
N PHE A 119 1.97 -2.94 18.57
CA PHE A 119 2.68 -2.40 17.40
C PHE A 119 3.71 -1.36 17.82
N GLU A 120 4.95 -1.61 17.44
CA GLU A 120 6.03 -0.64 17.51
C GLU A 120 6.23 -0.02 16.11
N ASP A 121 6.65 1.24 16.06
CA ASP A 121 7.01 1.99 14.85
C ASP A 121 5.95 1.98 13.72
N VAL A 122 4.71 2.39 14.04
CA VAL A 122 3.66 2.53 13.03
C VAL A 122 4.04 3.61 12.01
N GLN A 123 4.22 3.20 10.76
CA GLN A 123 4.57 4.08 9.66
C GLN A 123 3.39 4.23 8.69
N GLY A 124 3.15 5.44 8.23
CA GLY A 124 2.11 5.73 7.25
C GLY A 124 2.69 6.08 5.89
N PHE A 125 2.14 5.45 4.85
CA PHE A 125 2.46 5.72 3.44
C PHE A 125 1.17 6.06 2.70
N ILE A 126 1.15 7.17 1.95
CA ILE A 126 0.01 7.49 1.09
C ILE A 126 0.43 7.32 -0.36
N PHE A 127 -0.24 6.41 -1.04
CA PHE A 127 -0.04 6.14 -2.47
C PHE A 127 -1.07 6.91 -3.28
N ILE A 128 -0.61 7.62 -4.30
CA ILE A 128 -1.43 8.36 -5.26
C ILE A 128 -1.02 7.88 -6.65
N SER A 129 -1.92 7.23 -7.36
CA SER A 129 -1.60 6.55 -8.62
C SER A 129 -2.62 6.88 -9.70
N SER A 130 -2.16 7.09 -10.91
CA SER A 130 -3.03 7.26 -12.08
C SER A 130 -3.82 5.98 -12.41
N ALA A 131 -4.80 6.11 -13.28
CA ALA A 131 -5.52 4.95 -13.83
C ALA A 131 -4.56 3.96 -14.49
N ASN A 132 -4.82 2.66 -14.30
CA ASN A 132 -4.04 1.56 -14.87
C ASN A 132 -2.54 1.60 -14.50
N ALA A 133 -2.19 2.21 -13.38
CA ALA A 133 -0.83 2.18 -12.86
C ALA A 133 -0.52 0.82 -12.24
N THR A 134 0.75 0.40 -12.34
CA THR A 134 1.25 -0.85 -11.77
C THR A 134 2.30 -0.55 -10.71
N THR A 135 2.15 -1.14 -9.52
CA THR A 135 3.25 -1.32 -8.56
C THR A 135 3.83 -2.70 -8.81
N PRO A 136 5.09 -2.81 -9.25
CA PRO A 136 5.72 -4.07 -9.63
C PRO A 136 5.77 -5.10 -8.51
N PHE A 137 6.08 -6.34 -8.86
CA PHE A 137 6.17 -7.45 -7.92
C PHE A 137 7.30 -7.22 -6.91
N HIS A 138 6.96 -7.26 -5.63
CA HIS A 138 7.89 -6.98 -4.52
C HIS A 138 7.45 -7.65 -3.22
N ILE A 139 8.27 -7.48 -2.22
CA ILE A 139 8.03 -7.91 -0.84
C ILE A 139 8.27 -6.71 0.06
N ASP A 140 7.38 -6.51 1.03
CA ASP A 140 7.58 -5.59 2.14
C ASP A 140 8.01 -6.36 3.39
N ALA A 141 9.02 -5.85 4.08
CA ALA A 141 9.54 -6.45 5.31
C ALA A 141 8.77 -5.98 6.56
N GLU A 142 7.53 -5.59 6.38
CA GLU A 142 6.61 -5.12 7.42
C GLU A 142 5.29 -5.87 7.32
N GLU A 143 4.52 -5.82 8.39
CA GLU A 143 3.11 -6.15 8.36
C GLU A 143 2.33 -4.96 7.80
N ASN A 144 1.56 -5.16 6.75
CA ASN A 144 0.89 -4.10 6.04
C ASN A 144 -0.64 -4.14 6.18
N ILE A 145 -1.26 -2.97 6.27
CA ILE A 145 -2.69 -2.78 6.05
C ILE A 145 -2.87 -1.73 4.96
N LEU A 146 -3.24 -2.16 3.76
CA LEU A 146 -3.52 -1.27 2.63
C LEU A 146 -4.97 -0.80 2.69
N ILE A 147 -5.18 0.48 2.98
CA ILE A 147 -6.50 1.12 3.17
C ILE A 147 -6.89 1.83 1.88
N GLN A 148 -7.94 1.37 1.18
CA GLN A 148 -8.36 1.93 -0.10
C GLN A 148 -9.35 3.08 0.09
N LEU A 149 -8.94 4.31 -0.31
CA LEU A 149 -9.65 5.56 -0.02
C LEU A 149 -10.41 6.11 -1.23
N HIS A 150 -9.83 6.00 -2.42
CA HIS A 150 -10.40 6.47 -3.69
C HIS A 150 -9.96 5.59 -4.86
N GLY A 151 -10.87 5.38 -5.82
CA GLY A 151 -10.62 4.49 -6.97
C GLY A 151 -10.51 3.03 -6.57
N ASP A 152 -10.34 2.15 -7.53
CA ASP A 152 -10.24 0.70 -7.32
C ASP A 152 -8.79 0.24 -7.41
N LYS A 153 -8.43 -0.80 -6.63
CA LYS A 153 -7.16 -1.52 -6.74
C LYS A 153 -7.38 -3.02 -6.83
N LEU A 154 -6.54 -3.65 -7.61
CA LEU A 154 -6.40 -5.11 -7.68
C LEU A 154 -5.04 -5.47 -7.08
N VAL A 155 -5.04 -6.18 -5.97
CA VAL A 155 -3.85 -6.66 -5.29
C VAL A 155 -3.74 -8.17 -5.49
N ARG A 156 -2.61 -8.63 -5.99
CA ARG A 156 -2.31 -10.05 -6.10
C ARG A 156 -1.28 -10.40 -5.05
N THR A 157 -1.67 -11.27 -4.15
CA THR A 157 -0.80 -11.80 -3.09
C THR A 157 -0.42 -13.24 -3.39
N PHE A 158 0.75 -13.64 -2.95
CA PHE A 158 1.31 -14.97 -3.16
C PHE A 158 1.75 -15.58 -1.84
N ASP A 159 1.86 -16.89 -1.80
CA ASP A 159 2.36 -17.60 -0.64
C ASP A 159 3.83 -17.23 -0.38
N ASN A 160 4.11 -16.67 0.79
CA ASN A 160 5.48 -16.31 1.19
C ASN A 160 6.36 -17.53 1.53
N GLY A 161 5.79 -18.71 1.60
CA GLY A 161 6.52 -19.99 1.72
C GLY A 161 6.89 -20.64 0.40
N ASP A 162 6.37 -20.17 -0.74
CA ASP A 162 6.62 -20.76 -2.06
C ASP A 162 7.94 -20.29 -2.67
N ARG A 163 8.98 -21.09 -2.50
CA ARG A 163 10.33 -20.80 -3.01
C ARG A 163 10.48 -20.93 -4.52
N ALA A 164 9.48 -21.44 -5.22
CA ALA A 164 9.45 -21.38 -6.69
C ALA A 164 9.05 -19.99 -7.20
N LEU A 165 8.34 -19.19 -6.39
CA LEU A 165 7.97 -17.81 -6.71
C LEU A 165 9.06 -16.83 -6.28
N VAL A 166 9.58 -16.96 -5.07
CA VAL A 166 10.63 -16.11 -4.52
C VAL A 166 11.70 -16.97 -3.84
N ALA A 167 12.90 -16.95 -4.40
CA ALA A 167 14.02 -17.70 -3.87
C ALA A 167 14.37 -17.28 -2.43
N GLU A 168 14.93 -18.19 -1.64
CA GLU A 168 15.32 -17.93 -0.24
C GLU A 168 16.25 -16.73 -0.11
N GLU A 169 17.22 -16.61 -1.02
CA GLU A 169 18.15 -15.47 -1.06
C GLU A 169 17.42 -14.13 -1.18
N GLU A 170 16.36 -14.06 -2.01
CA GLU A 170 15.56 -12.86 -2.16
C GLU A 170 14.78 -12.54 -0.88
N MET A 171 14.27 -13.56 -0.20
CA MET A 171 13.60 -13.40 1.09
C MET A 171 14.55 -12.88 2.17
N GLU A 172 15.76 -13.42 2.26
CA GLU A 172 16.77 -12.99 3.23
C GLU A 172 17.25 -11.54 2.97
N LEU A 173 17.36 -11.13 1.72
CA LEU A 173 17.85 -9.80 1.33
C LEU A 173 16.77 -8.71 1.44
N SER A 174 15.49 -9.05 1.31
CA SER A 174 14.37 -8.09 1.28
C SER A 174 14.32 -7.13 2.48
N PRO A 175 14.57 -7.56 3.74
CA PRO A 175 14.56 -6.64 4.89
C PRO A 175 15.65 -5.56 4.84
N SER A 176 16.73 -5.81 4.11
CA SER A 176 17.87 -4.89 4.02
C SER A 176 17.76 -3.89 2.87
N LYS A 177 16.97 -4.20 1.83
CA LYS A 177 16.89 -3.38 0.63
C LYS A 177 15.60 -3.64 -0.14
N HIS A 178 14.70 -2.66 -0.12
CA HIS A 178 13.53 -2.69 -1.00
C HIS A 178 13.95 -2.76 -2.47
N ARG A 179 13.34 -3.69 -3.22
CA ARG A 179 13.57 -3.88 -4.64
C ARG A 179 12.38 -4.57 -5.30
N TYR A 180 12.25 -4.38 -6.60
CA TYR A 180 11.33 -5.17 -7.40
C TYR A 180 11.96 -6.52 -7.75
N LEU A 181 11.14 -7.56 -7.69
CA LEU A 181 11.56 -8.94 -7.93
C LEU A 181 11.25 -9.36 -9.36
N GLY A 182 11.90 -10.44 -9.82
CA GLY A 182 11.54 -11.10 -11.06
C GLY A 182 10.12 -11.66 -11.02
N TYR A 183 9.40 -11.57 -12.12
CA TYR A 183 8.05 -12.09 -12.27
C TYR A 183 7.91 -12.85 -13.57
N GLU A 184 7.29 -14.01 -13.52
CA GLU A 184 6.99 -14.85 -14.68
C GLU A 184 5.48 -15.05 -14.81
N ASP A 185 4.95 -15.12 -16.04
CA ASP A 185 3.50 -15.19 -16.31
C ASP A 185 2.80 -16.35 -15.59
N TRP A 186 3.49 -17.46 -15.37
CA TRP A 186 2.92 -18.61 -14.66
C TRP A 186 2.64 -18.33 -13.17
N PHE A 187 3.29 -17.33 -12.56
CA PHE A 187 3.03 -16.90 -11.17
C PHE A 187 1.55 -16.54 -10.98
N GLU A 188 0.92 -15.93 -11.98
CA GLU A 188 -0.48 -15.53 -11.92
C GLU A 188 -1.43 -16.68 -11.55
N SER A 189 -1.09 -17.92 -11.93
CA SER A 189 -1.87 -19.11 -11.58
C SER A 189 -1.85 -19.46 -10.09
N ARG A 190 -0.93 -18.87 -9.32
CA ARG A 190 -0.79 -19.06 -7.86
C ARG A 190 -1.21 -17.82 -7.07
N ALA A 191 -1.64 -16.77 -7.75
CA ALA A 191 -2.07 -15.54 -7.11
C ALA A 191 -3.41 -15.68 -6.41
N THR A 192 -3.52 -15.07 -5.23
CA THR A 192 -4.83 -14.75 -4.64
C THR A 192 -5.17 -13.30 -5.00
N LEU A 193 -6.26 -13.10 -5.76
CA LEU A 193 -6.70 -11.79 -6.21
C LEU A 193 -7.62 -11.13 -5.17
N HIS A 194 -7.26 -9.93 -4.73
CA HIS A 194 -8.08 -9.06 -3.88
C HIS A 194 -8.50 -7.83 -4.68
N SER A 195 -9.81 -7.65 -4.87
CA SER A 195 -10.39 -6.45 -5.51
C SER A 195 -10.83 -5.48 -4.42
N LEU A 196 -10.13 -4.36 -4.30
CA LEU A 196 -10.38 -3.35 -3.28
C LEU A 196 -11.09 -2.14 -3.90
N LYS A 197 -12.21 -1.78 -3.29
CA LYS A 197 -12.96 -0.53 -3.57
C LYS A 197 -12.81 0.44 -2.43
N PRO A 198 -13.12 1.73 -2.60
CA PRO A 198 -13.15 2.68 -1.49
C PRO A 198 -13.98 2.14 -0.32
N GLY A 199 -13.40 2.11 0.87
CA GLY A 199 -13.98 1.49 2.07
C GLY A 199 -13.47 0.08 2.38
N ASP A 200 -12.71 -0.52 1.47
CA ASP A 200 -12.00 -1.79 1.73
C ASP A 200 -10.58 -1.52 2.23
N ALA A 201 -10.09 -2.42 3.07
CA ALA A 201 -8.67 -2.52 3.38
C ALA A 201 -8.23 -3.99 3.27
N LEU A 202 -6.94 -4.18 3.00
CA LEU A 202 -6.30 -5.50 2.91
C LEU A 202 -5.18 -5.59 3.95
N HIS A 203 -5.32 -6.50 4.89
CA HIS A 203 -4.21 -6.91 5.74
C HIS A 203 -3.32 -7.89 4.97
N MET A 204 -2.03 -7.64 4.98
CA MET A 204 -1.00 -8.53 4.43
C MET A 204 0.04 -8.81 5.51
N PRO A 205 0.29 -10.08 5.85
CA PRO A 205 1.34 -10.47 6.79
C PRO A 205 2.73 -10.09 6.29
N TYR A 206 3.69 -10.14 7.21
CA TYR A 206 5.10 -9.96 6.95
C TYR A 206 5.59 -10.80 5.75
N MET A 207 6.34 -10.16 4.86
CA MET A 207 7.03 -10.80 3.73
C MET A 207 6.10 -11.47 2.70
N VAL A 208 4.84 -11.06 2.57
CA VAL A 208 3.94 -11.56 1.53
C VAL A 208 4.32 -10.96 0.18
N PRO A 209 4.74 -11.76 -0.81
CA PRO A 209 5.02 -11.26 -2.15
C PRO A 209 3.74 -10.76 -2.80
N HIS A 210 3.79 -9.60 -3.45
CA HIS A 210 2.60 -9.04 -4.07
C HIS A 210 2.94 -8.05 -5.19
N TRP A 211 1.95 -7.79 -6.04
CA TRP A 211 1.95 -6.68 -6.96
C TRP A 211 0.55 -6.07 -7.07
N VAL A 212 0.48 -4.82 -7.51
CA VAL A 212 -0.76 -4.05 -7.48
C VAL A 212 -1.01 -3.38 -8.81
N SER A 213 -2.27 -3.36 -9.25
CA SER A 213 -2.72 -2.50 -10.34
C SER A 213 -3.90 -1.63 -9.89
N THR A 214 -3.97 -0.40 -10.42
CA THR A 214 -5.13 0.47 -10.22
C THR A 214 -6.21 0.19 -11.27
N GLY A 215 -7.45 0.54 -10.95
CA GLY A 215 -8.56 0.47 -11.90
C GLY A 215 -8.52 1.58 -12.97
N SER A 216 -9.67 1.84 -13.58
CA SER A 216 -9.81 2.82 -14.67
C SER A 216 -9.86 4.29 -14.24
N SER A 217 -9.75 4.57 -12.94
CA SER A 217 -9.63 5.91 -12.37
C SER A 217 -8.36 6.04 -11.55
N TYR A 218 -7.95 7.26 -11.19
CA TYR A 218 -6.87 7.44 -10.23
C TYR A 218 -7.24 6.81 -8.88
N SER A 219 -6.23 6.47 -8.11
CA SER A 219 -6.38 5.78 -6.84
C SER A 219 -5.62 6.50 -5.73
N ILE A 220 -6.23 6.57 -4.54
CA ILE A 220 -5.58 6.97 -3.31
C ILE A 220 -5.73 5.83 -2.31
N SER A 221 -4.62 5.42 -1.71
CA SER A 221 -4.61 4.48 -0.59
C SER A 221 -3.56 4.88 0.47
N MET A 222 -3.73 4.41 1.68
CA MET A 222 -2.80 4.59 2.78
C MET A 222 -2.39 3.25 3.32
#